data_7ad62d1e483a6f39a7dacf256f485c8b
#
_entry.id   7ad62d1e483a6f39a7dacf256f485c8b
#
_cell.length_a   1.000
_cell.length_b   1.000
_cell.length_c   1.000
_cell.angle_alpha   90.00
_cell.angle_beta   90.00
_cell.angle_gamma   90.00
#
_symmetry.space_group_name_H-M   'P 1'
#
loop_
_entity.id
_entity.type
_entity.pdbx_description
1 polymer ?
#
loop_
_entity_poly.entity_id
_entity_poly.type
_entity_poly.pdbx_seq_one_letter_code
_entity_poly.pdbx_strand_id
1 'polypeptide(L)'
;MTDTRSEIDEGLTALGIEHSGEQVFALERHLQLVAEANAAFNLTTIPPEQSVALHVMDSVVALPFLVAAPTGEFADLGSGAGFPGVPLAVLTGRQLTLVESVKKKAAFLESVVGELRLEATVQGVRAEELAGERPGAFAAVTVRAVSSLPSLVELATPLLVRDGLLICLKGAPEEAEFTRGDVVARRCGLTRVETAEVDVPGVEARRTIVVYRRTGSPGVSLPRRNGMAQRRPLA
;
A
#
# COMPACT_ATOMS: atom_id res chain seq x y z
N MET A 1 -30.02 -0.39 6.79
CA MET A 1 -28.55 -0.38 6.91
C MET A 1 -28.07 -1.67 6.26
N THR A 2 -27.35 -1.58 5.17
CA THR A 2 -26.70 -2.74 4.54
C THR A 2 -25.70 -3.31 5.53
N ASP A 3 -25.62 -4.62 5.66
CA ASP A 3 -24.64 -5.29 6.50
C ASP A 3 -23.23 -5.07 5.89
N THR A 4 -22.26 -4.67 6.69
CA THR A 4 -20.87 -4.42 6.25
C THR A 4 -20.30 -5.56 5.41
N ARG A 5 -20.67 -6.80 5.77
CA ARG A 5 -20.24 -8.00 5.04
C ARG A 5 -20.86 -8.06 3.64
N SER A 6 -22.15 -7.76 3.51
CA SER A 6 -22.83 -7.69 2.21
C SER A 6 -22.24 -6.60 1.32
N GLU A 7 -21.94 -5.44 1.90
CA GLU A 7 -21.31 -4.33 1.17
C GLU A 7 -19.91 -4.68 0.65
N ILE A 8 -19.10 -5.41 1.44
CA ILE A 8 -17.79 -5.90 1.00
C ILE A 8 -17.94 -6.92 -0.14
N ASP A 9 -18.83 -7.90 0.01
CA ASP A 9 -19.09 -8.97 -0.97
C ASP A 9 -19.57 -8.38 -2.32
N GLU A 10 -20.55 -7.49 -2.27
CA GLU A 10 -21.08 -6.79 -3.43
C GLU A 10 -20.01 -5.93 -4.13
N GLY A 11 -19.19 -5.22 -3.33
CA GLY A 11 -18.11 -4.38 -3.86
C GLY A 11 -17.00 -5.18 -4.55
N LEU A 12 -16.56 -6.30 -3.96
CA LEU A 12 -15.60 -7.22 -4.59
C LEU A 12 -16.15 -7.85 -5.86
N THR A 13 -17.42 -8.27 -5.83
CA THR A 13 -18.11 -8.80 -7.01
C THR A 13 -18.21 -7.76 -8.13
N ALA A 14 -18.56 -6.52 -7.81
CA ALA A 14 -18.62 -5.43 -8.78
C ALA A 14 -17.27 -5.11 -9.43
N LEU A 15 -16.17 -5.34 -8.71
CA LEU A 15 -14.81 -5.23 -9.24
C LEU A 15 -14.34 -6.50 -10.00
N GLY A 16 -15.15 -7.55 -10.06
CA GLY A 16 -14.78 -8.82 -10.68
C GLY A 16 -13.68 -9.57 -9.93
N ILE A 17 -13.52 -9.31 -8.63
CA ILE A 17 -12.54 -9.98 -7.78
C ILE A 17 -13.14 -11.28 -7.22
N GLU A 18 -12.53 -12.42 -7.59
CA GLU A 18 -12.89 -13.70 -6.98
C GLU A 18 -12.50 -13.72 -5.51
N HIS A 19 -13.42 -14.14 -4.65
CA HIS A 19 -13.20 -14.16 -3.20
C HIS A 19 -14.03 -15.25 -2.51
N SER A 20 -13.64 -15.58 -1.29
CA SER A 20 -14.37 -16.52 -0.42
C SER A 20 -15.08 -15.79 0.73
N GLY A 21 -16.08 -16.45 1.32
CA GLY A 21 -16.73 -15.94 2.53
C GLY A 21 -15.77 -15.74 3.72
N GLU A 22 -14.67 -16.52 3.79
CA GLU A 22 -13.63 -16.35 4.81
C GLU A 22 -12.84 -15.06 4.59
N GLN A 23 -12.53 -14.72 3.34
CA GLN A 23 -11.86 -13.47 2.99
C GLN A 23 -12.74 -12.25 3.29
N VAL A 24 -14.03 -12.32 2.96
CA VAL A 24 -15.00 -11.27 3.31
C VAL A 24 -15.09 -11.10 4.83
N PHE A 25 -15.15 -12.20 5.59
CA PHE A 25 -15.15 -12.15 7.04
C PHE A 25 -13.87 -11.52 7.62
N ALA A 26 -12.69 -11.84 7.05
CA ALA A 26 -11.42 -11.27 7.47
C ALA A 26 -11.36 -9.75 7.20
N LEU A 27 -11.87 -9.28 6.06
CA LEU A 27 -11.95 -7.85 5.73
C LEU A 27 -12.91 -7.11 6.66
N GLU A 28 -14.07 -7.69 6.95
CA GLU A 28 -15.03 -7.15 7.93
C GLU A 28 -14.38 -7.06 9.32
N ARG A 29 -13.72 -8.14 9.76
CA ARG A 29 -13.03 -8.16 11.07
C ARG A 29 -11.93 -7.11 11.15
N HIS A 30 -11.18 -6.90 10.08
CA HIS A 30 -10.20 -5.82 10.01
C HIS A 30 -10.85 -4.44 10.23
N LEU A 31 -11.97 -4.14 9.56
CA LEU A 31 -12.68 -2.88 9.76
C LEU A 31 -13.18 -2.71 11.20
N GLN A 32 -13.66 -3.78 11.84
CA GLN A 32 -14.06 -3.77 13.25
C GLN A 32 -12.88 -3.42 14.16
N LEU A 33 -11.73 -4.06 13.96
CA LEU A 33 -10.51 -3.75 14.73
C LEU A 33 -10.06 -2.30 14.54
N VAL A 34 -10.16 -1.78 13.31
CA VAL A 34 -9.87 -0.37 13.02
C VAL A 34 -10.82 0.55 13.79
N ALA A 35 -12.12 0.27 13.80
CA ALA A 35 -13.12 1.07 14.52
C ALA A 35 -12.89 1.03 16.03
N GLU A 36 -12.62 -0.16 16.60
CA GLU A 36 -12.30 -0.35 18.01
C GLU A 36 -11.05 0.45 18.42
N ALA A 37 -9.98 0.38 17.64
CA ALA A 37 -8.74 1.11 17.90
C ALA A 37 -8.92 2.63 17.70
N ASN A 38 -9.69 3.05 16.71
CA ASN A 38 -9.94 4.47 16.43
C ASN A 38 -10.68 5.17 17.56
N ALA A 39 -11.50 4.45 18.33
CA ALA A 39 -12.13 4.98 19.54
C ALA A 39 -11.10 5.31 20.65
N ALA A 40 -9.94 4.66 20.67
CA ALA A 40 -8.89 4.86 21.66
C ALA A 40 -7.80 5.86 21.22
N PHE A 41 -7.55 5.98 19.94
CA PHE A 41 -6.59 6.94 19.36
C PHE A 41 -6.87 7.17 17.88
N ASN A 42 -6.51 8.36 17.36
CA ASN A 42 -6.74 8.74 15.97
C ASN A 42 -5.93 7.87 14.99
N LEU A 43 -6.47 6.72 14.64
CA LEU A 43 -5.87 5.78 13.68
C LEU A 43 -6.21 6.18 12.24
N THR A 44 -7.47 6.57 12.01
CA THR A 44 -7.99 7.05 10.73
C THR A 44 -8.97 8.19 10.92
N THR A 45 -9.10 9.05 9.91
CA THR A 45 -10.11 10.12 9.83
C THR A 45 -11.34 9.71 9.03
N ILE A 46 -11.33 8.52 8.42
CA ILE A 46 -12.45 8.01 7.63
C ILE A 46 -13.56 7.55 8.58
N PRO A 47 -14.79 8.06 8.43
CA PRO A 47 -15.90 7.69 9.28
C PRO A 47 -16.35 6.25 9.01
N PRO A 48 -16.93 5.55 10.01
CA PRO A 48 -17.30 4.13 9.91
C PRO A 48 -18.20 3.81 8.72
N GLU A 49 -19.16 4.66 8.38
CA GLU A 49 -20.10 4.51 7.28
C GLU A 49 -19.46 4.57 5.88
N GLN A 50 -18.22 5.07 5.78
CA GLN A 50 -17.44 5.12 4.55
C GLN A 50 -16.28 4.12 4.55
N SER A 51 -16.16 3.30 5.60
CA SER A 51 -14.99 2.45 5.81
C SER A 51 -14.85 1.36 4.74
N VAL A 52 -15.95 0.77 4.27
CA VAL A 52 -15.90 -0.23 3.18
C VAL A 52 -15.36 0.42 1.92
N ALA A 53 -15.94 1.53 1.49
CA ALA A 53 -15.56 2.20 0.24
C ALA A 53 -14.13 2.77 0.31
N LEU A 54 -13.81 3.56 1.34
CA LEU A 54 -12.56 4.33 1.42
C LEU A 54 -11.38 3.56 2.06
N HIS A 55 -11.64 2.42 2.68
CA HIS A 55 -10.58 1.55 3.18
C HIS A 55 -10.46 0.29 2.32
N VAL A 56 -11.50 -0.56 2.26
CA VAL A 56 -11.41 -1.85 1.59
C VAL A 56 -11.39 -1.68 0.08
N MET A 57 -12.44 -1.08 -0.51
CA MET A 57 -12.55 -0.95 -1.97
C MET A 57 -11.41 -0.11 -2.56
N ASP A 58 -11.06 1.01 -1.91
CA ASP A 58 -9.92 1.87 -2.29
C ASP A 58 -8.55 1.17 -2.19
N SER A 59 -8.46 0.05 -1.47
CA SER A 59 -7.25 -0.78 -1.40
C SER A 59 -7.23 -1.85 -2.48
N VAL A 60 -8.35 -2.55 -2.66
CA VAL A 60 -8.39 -3.76 -3.51
C VAL A 60 -8.36 -3.45 -5.01
N VAL A 61 -8.61 -2.20 -5.43
CA VAL A 61 -8.38 -1.77 -6.82
C VAL A 61 -6.91 -1.89 -7.25
N ALA A 62 -5.97 -2.02 -6.31
CA ALA A 62 -4.57 -2.29 -6.60
C ALA A 62 -4.25 -3.79 -6.82
N LEU A 63 -5.20 -4.68 -6.58
CA LEU A 63 -5.00 -6.13 -6.66
C LEU A 63 -4.46 -6.61 -8.02
N PRO A 64 -5.00 -6.18 -9.19
CA PRO A 64 -4.48 -6.62 -10.48
C PRO A 64 -2.99 -6.31 -10.68
N PHE A 65 -2.55 -5.16 -10.18
CA PHE A 65 -1.15 -4.72 -10.27
C PHE A 65 -0.24 -5.52 -9.32
N LEU A 66 -0.73 -5.88 -8.13
CA LEU A 66 0.01 -6.75 -7.21
C LEU A 66 0.14 -8.18 -7.75
N VAL A 67 -0.90 -8.70 -8.38
CA VAL A 67 -0.88 -10.02 -9.03
C VAL A 67 0.08 -10.05 -10.22
N ALA A 68 0.22 -8.93 -10.95
CA ALA A 68 1.17 -8.80 -12.06
C ALA A 68 2.63 -8.65 -11.61
N ALA A 69 2.90 -8.40 -10.32
CA ALA A 69 4.26 -8.36 -9.78
C ALA A 69 4.88 -9.77 -9.73
N PRO A 70 6.22 -9.88 -9.74
CA PRO A 70 6.89 -11.17 -9.52
C PRO A 70 6.39 -11.87 -8.26
N THR A 71 6.49 -13.20 -8.23
CA THR A 71 6.19 -13.97 -7.02
C THR A 71 7.14 -13.60 -5.89
N GLY A 72 6.64 -13.59 -4.65
CA GLY A 72 7.42 -13.26 -3.46
C GLY A 72 6.67 -12.34 -2.51
N GLU A 73 7.36 -11.93 -1.48
CA GLU A 73 6.86 -11.04 -0.44
C GLU A 73 6.61 -9.63 -0.99
N PHE A 74 5.61 -8.94 -0.46
CA PHE A 74 5.43 -7.52 -0.71
C PHE A 74 5.47 -6.70 0.58
N ALA A 75 5.87 -5.44 0.47
CA ALA A 75 5.84 -4.49 1.57
C ALA A 75 4.77 -3.44 1.35
N ASP A 76 4.15 -2.99 2.44
CA ASP A 76 3.24 -1.85 2.45
C ASP A 76 3.87 -0.71 3.26
N LEU A 77 4.21 0.41 2.61
CA LEU A 77 4.92 1.51 3.25
C LEU A 77 3.95 2.56 3.81
N GLY A 78 4.12 2.84 5.10
CA GLY A 78 3.26 3.75 5.83
C GLY A 78 1.87 3.15 6.03
N SER A 79 1.83 1.90 6.44
CA SER A 79 0.62 1.07 6.48
C SER A 79 -0.52 1.65 7.31
N GLY A 80 -0.25 2.51 8.28
CA GLY A 80 -1.25 3.21 9.09
C GLY A 80 -2.20 2.26 9.81
N ALA A 81 -3.44 2.19 9.33
CA ALA A 81 -4.46 1.25 9.80
C ALA A 81 -4.44 -0.10 9.03
N GLY A 82 -3.40 -0.37 8.23
CA GLY A 82 -3.22 -1.60 7.47
C GLY A 82 -3.70 -1.52 6.01
N PHE A 83 -3.88 -0.32 5.46
CA PHE A 83 -4.38 -0.13 4.09
C PHE A 83 -3.32 0.50 3.18
N PRO A 84 -3.05 -0.08 1.99
CA PRO A 84 -3.78 -1.17 1.35
C PRO A 84 -3.28 -2.59 1.71
N GLY A 85 -2.22 -2.76 2.50
CA GLY A 85 -1.50 -4.01 2.68
C GLY A 85 -2.37 -5.17 3.15
N VAL A 86 -3.16 -4.99 4.23
CA VAL A 86 -3.98 -6.07 4.82
C VAL A 86 -5.05 -6.58 3.84
N PRO A 87 -5.90 -5.75 3.21
CA PRO A 87 -6.86 -6.24 2.21
C PRO A 87 -6.20 -7.01 1.06
N LEU A 88 -5.06 -6.53 0.57
CA LEU A 88 -4.33 -7.19 -0.50
C LEU A 88 -3.75 -8.54 -0.06
N ALA A 89 -3.23 -8.64 1.17
CA ALA A 89 -2.75 -9.90 1.72
C ALA A 89 -3.87 -10.91 1.94
N VAL A 90 -5.03 -10.47 2.46
CA VAL A 90 -6.22 -11.32 2.64
C VAL A 90 -6.67 -11.93 1.32
N LEU A 91 -6.72 -11.14 0.25
CA LEU A 91 -7.21 -11.61 -1.05
C LEU A 91 -6.19 -12.44 -1.83
N THR A 92 -4.88 -12.21 -1.64
CA THR A 92 -3.84 -12.90 -2.41
C THR A 92 -3.19 -14.06 -1.67
N GLY A 93 -3.27 -14.10 -0.35
CA GLY A 93 -2.47 -15.01 0.49
C GLY A 93 -0.96 -14.75 0.43
N ARG A 94 -0.50 -13.64 -0.17
CA ARG A 94 0.92 -13.32 -0.28
C ARG A 94 1.49 -12.84 1.05
N GLN A 95 2.70 -13.26 1.35
CA GLN A 95 3.45 -12.78 2.51
C GLN A 95 3.62 -11.26 2.45
N LEU A 96 3.34 -10.59 3.58
CA LEU A 96 3.31 -9.14 3.70
C LEU A 96 4.27 -8.64 4.79
N THR A 97 4.99 -7.56 4.50
CA THR A 97 5.65 -6.73 5.52
C THR A 97 4.94 -5.38 5.62
N LEU A 98 4.30 -5.12 6.76
CA LEU A 98 3.68 -3.83 7.10
C LEU A 98 4.76 -2.91 7.71
N VAL A 99 4.98 -1.74 7.11
CA VAL A 99 6.01 -0.79 7.54
C VAL A 99 5.38 0.47 8.08
N GLU A 100 5.49 0.70 9.39
CA GLU A 100 4.86 1.84 10.06
C GLU A 100 5.77 2.42 11.15
N SER A 101 6.18 3.67 10.99
CA SER A 101 7.14 4.32 11.90
C SER A 101 6.54 4.78 13.22
N VAL A 102 5.23 4.93 13.29
CA VAL A 102 4.53 5.33 14.52
C VAL A 102 4.28 4.08 15.38
N LYS A 103 5.04 3.92 16.45
CA LYS A 103 5.03 2.73 17.32
C LYS A 103 3.62 2.28 17.74
N LYS A 104 2.73 3.21 18.06
CA LYS A 104 1.36 2.89 18.47
C LYS A 104 0.54 2.28 17.34
N LYS A 105 0.75 2.73 16.09
CA LYS A 105 0.13 2.14 14.90
C LYS A 105 0.77 0.79 14.55
N ALA A 106 2.08 0.65 14.71
CA ALA A 106 2.76 -0.63 14.52
C ALA A 106 2.24 -1.69 15.50
N ALA A 107 2.08 -1.37 16.78
CA ALA A 107 1.47 -2.28 17.77
C ALA A 107 0.02 -2.67 17.43
N PHE A 108 -0.77 -1.74 16.89
CA PHE A 108 -2.10 -2.07 16.35
C PHE A 108 -2.01 -3.06 15.19
N LEU A 109 -1.10 -2.85 14.24
CA LEU A 109 -0.90 -3.76 13.12
C LEU A 109 -0.48 -5.16 13.57
N GLU A 110 0.35 -5.28 14.60
CA GLU A 110 0.70 -6.58 15.21
C GLU A 110 -0.56 -7.31 15.72
N SER A 111 -1.49 -6.59 16.36
CA SER A 111 -2.76 -7.17 16.80
C SER A 111 -3.64 -7.63 15.61
N VAL A 112 -3.69 -6.85 14.53
CA VAL A 112 -4.42 -7.22 13.30
C VAL A 112 -3.84 -8.48 12.68
N VAL A 113 -2.50 -8.55 12.53
CA VAL A 113 -1.80 -9.72 11.98
C VAL A 113 -2.12 -10.98 12.79
N GLY A 114 -2.07 -10.87 14.12
CA GLY A 114 -2.39 -11.99 15.02
C GLY A 114 -3.85 -12.43 14.95
N GLU A 115 -4.79 -11.48 15.00
CA GLU A 115 -6.22 -11.75 14.98
C GLU A 115 -6.67 -12.39 13.66
N LEU A 116 -6.18 -11.87 12.53
CA LEU A 116 -6.51 -12.37 11.19
C LEU A 116 -5.65 -13.55 10.75
N ARG A 117 -4.65 -13.95 11.56
CA ARG A 117 -3.68 -15.02 11.26
C ARG A 117 -3.02 -14.87 9.89
N LEU A 118 -2.63 -13.63 9.56
CA LEU A 118 -2.00 -13.33 8.28
C LEU A 118 -0.55 -13.82 8.25
N GLU A 119 -0.09 -14.29 7.11
CA GLU A 119 1.35 -14.45 6.84
C GLU A 119 2.00 -13.07 6.66
N ALA A 120 2.14 -12.34 7.75
CA ALA A 120 2.64 -10.98 7.73
C ALA A 120 3.57 -10.70 8.91
N THR A 121 4.49 -9.74 8.69
CA THR A 121 5.33 -9.16 9.73
C THR A 121 5.11 -7.67 9.83
N VAL A 122 5.30 -7.10 11.02
CA VAL A 122 5.21 -5.66 11.23
C VAL A 122 6.60 -5.12 11.55
N GLN A 123 6.98 -4.07 10.82
CA GLN A 123 8.25 -3.37 11.01
C GLN A 123 7.95 -1.97 11.53
N GLY A 124 8.18 -1.77 12.84
CA GLY A 124 7.97 -0.50 13.55
C GLY A 124 9.10 0.51 13.28
N VAL A 125 9.49 0.69 12.01
CA VAL A 125 10.66 1.48 11.57
C VAL A 125 10.30 2.36 10.38
N ARG A 126 11.21 3.24 9.98
CA ARG A 126 11.08 3.98 8.73
C ARG A 126 11.47 3.12 7.52
N ALA A 127 10.94 3.46 6.34
CA ALA A 127 11.26 2.76 5.10
C ALA A 127 12.76 2.75 4.80
N GLU A 128 13.47 3.85 5.10
CA GLU A 128 14.92 3.96 4.91
C GLU A 128 15.70 3.01 5.83
N GLU A 129 15.22 2.79 7.06
CA GLU A 129 15.83 1.84 8.01
C GLU A 129 15.63 0.40 7.53
N LEU A 130 14.40 0.05 7.15
CA LEU A 130 14.11 -1.26 6.56
C LEU A 130 14.94 -1.53 5.31
N ALA A 131 15.15 -0.51 4.46
CA ALA A 131 15.95 -0.63 3.25
C ALA A 131 17.43 -0.91 3.55
N GLY A 132 17.94 -0.47 4.69
CA GLY A 132 19.28 -0.81 5.19
C GLY A 132 19.39 -2.26 5.66
N GLU A 133 18.31 -2.80 6.25
CA GLU A 133 18.28 -4.16 6.80
C GLU A 133 17.89 -5.22 5.76
N ARG A 134 16.95 -4.89 4.87
CA ARG A 134 16.36 -5.81 3.89
C ARG A 134 16.41 -5.26 2.45
N PRO A 135 17.60 -4.91 1.93
CA PRO A 135 17.73 -4.38 0.58
C PRO A 135 17.32 -5.43 -0.46
N GLY A 136 16.51 -5.02 -1.43
CA GLY A 136 16.09 -5.90 -2.53
C GLY A 136 15.30 -7.14 -2.09
N ALA A 137 14.51 -7.05 -1.03
CA ALA A 137 13.79 -8.20 -0.49
C ALA A 137 12.38 -8.38 -1.07
N PHE A 138 11.78 -7.32 -1.64
CA PHE A 138 10.36 -7.33 -1.95
C PHE A 138 10.07 -7.38 -3.45
N ALA A 139 9.17 -8.27 -3.84
CA ALA A 139 8.67 -8.39 -5.20
C ALA A 139 7.72 -7.24 -5.59
N ALA A 140 7.05 -6.66 -4.60
CA ALA A 140 6.28 -5.45 -4.76
C ALA A 140 6.36 -4.56 -3.51
N VAL A 141 6.14 -3.27 -3.72
CA VAL A 141 5.92 -2.29 -2.65
C VAL A 141 4.62 -1.57 -2.96
N THR A 142 3.67 -1.62 -2.03
CA THR A 142 2.42 -0.85 -2.10
C THR A 142 2.52 0.40 -1.22
N VAL A 143 1.84 1.45 -1.64
CA VAL A 143 1.85 2.70 -0.89
C VAL A 143 0.56 3.50 -1.15
N ARG A 144 -0.06 4.01 -0.08
CA ARG A 144 -1.22 4.90 -0.16
C ARG A 144 -1.05 6.10 0.77
N ALA A 145 -1.33 7.31 0.27
CA ALA A 145 -1.41 8.55 1.07
C ALA A 145 -0.16 8.92 1.91
N VAL A 146 1.04 8.46 1.54
CA VAL A 146 2.28 8.70 2.32
C VAL A 146 3.02 9.95 1.84
N SER A 147 3.21 10.14 0.53
CA SER A 147 4.03 11.22 -0.02
C SER A 147 3.82 11.42 -1.53
N SER A 148 4.59 12.33 -2.14
CA SER A 148 4.62 12.54 -3.59
C SER A 148 5.33 11.38 -4.32
N LEU A 149 5.02 11.18 -5.61
CA LEU A 149 5.64 10.15 -6.46
C LEU A 149 7.18 10.18 -6.43
N PRO A 150 7.84 11.35 -6.54
CA PRO A 150 9.30 11.43 -6.40
C PRO A 150 9.83 10.81 -5.10
N SER A 151 9.17 11.12 -3.99
CA SER A 151 9.55 10.57 -2.68
C SER A 151 9.31 9.06 -2.58
N LEU A 152 8.18 8.59 -3.10
CA LEU A 152 7.82 7.17 -3.07
C LEU A 152 8.77 6.32 -3.90
N VAL A 153 9.13 6.79 -5.09
CA VAL A 153 10.13 6.15 -5.95
C VAL A 153 11.46 5.98 -5.21
N GLU A 154 11.93 7.04 -4.55
CA GLU A 154 13.18 7.02 -3.81
C GLU A 154 13.14 6.06 -2.62
N LEU A 155 12.05 6.04 -1.84
CA LEU A 155 11.88 5.18 -0.68
C LEU A 155 11.76 3.69 -1.05
N ALA A 156 11.02 3.39 -2.12
CA ALA A 156 10.75 2.00 -2.51
C ALA A 156 11.90 1.34 -3.27
N THR A 157 12.68 2.12 -4.04
CA THR A 157 13.76 1.56 -4.89
C THR A 157 14.68 0.58 -4.18
N PRO A 158 15.27 0.92 -3.01
CA PRO A 158 16.23 0.01 -2.37
C PRO A 158 15.60 -1.26 -1.81
N LEU A 159 14.27 -1.27 -1.63
CA LEU A 159 13.50 -2.40 -1.10
C LEU A 159 13.16 -3.44 -2.18
N LEU A 160 12.97 -3.00 -3.44
CA LEU A 160 12.49 -3.86 -4.53
C LEU A 160 13.57 -4.81 -5.04
N VAL A 161 13.18 -6.03 -5.38
CA VAL A 161 13.98 -6.94 -6.24
C VAL A 161 14.07 -6.36 -7.66
N ARG A 162 14.96 -6.91 -8.50
CA ARG A 162 14.95 -6.62 -9.93
C ARG A 162 13.59 -7.06 -10.53
N ASP A 163 13.03 -6.25 -11.42
CA ASP A 163 11.70 -6.38 -12.00
C ASP A 163 10.52 -6.26 -11.01
N GLY A 164 10.82 -5.99 -9.74
CA GLY A 164 9.81 -5.70 -8.72
C GLY A 164 9.04 -4.40 -8.99
N LEU A 165 7.82 -4.32 -8.47
CA LEU A 165 6.89 -3.23 -8.74
C LEU A 165 6.69 -2.32 -7.51
N LEU A 166 6.76 -1.01 -7.74
CA LEU A 166 6.20 -0.01 -6.84
C LEU A 166 4.79 0.34 -7.33
N ILE A 167 3.78 0.14 -6.49
CA ILE A 167 2.36 0.37 -6.79
C ILE A 167 1.86 1.50 -5.89
N CYS A 168 1.63 2.68 -6.47
CA CYS A 168 1.21 3.87 -5.75
C CYS A 168 -0.29 4.12 -5.96
N LEU A 169 -1.06 4.11 -4.86
CA LEU A 169 -2.48 4.47 -4.86
C LEU A 169 -2.58 5.98 -4.59
N LYS A 170 -3.01 6.72 -5.59
CA LYS A 170 -3.11 8.19 -5.55
C LYS A 170 -4.56 8.63 -5.77
N GLY A 171 -4.90 9.82 -5.32
CA GLY A 171 -6.14 10.50 -5.71
C GLY A 171 -6.03 10.98 -7.16
N ALA A 172 -5.90 12.29 -7.36
CA ALA A 172 -5.71 12.92 -8.67
C ALA A 172 -4.35 13.66 -8.69
N PRO A 173 -3.24 12.97 -9.01
CA PRO A 173 -1.94 13.60 -9.09
C PRO A 173 -1.88 14.57 -10.27
N GLU A 174 -1.22 15.71 -10.07
CA GLU A 174 -0.98 16.68 -11.13
C GLU A 174 0.08 16.18 -12.14
N GLU A 175 0.03 16.62 -13.39
CA GLU A 175 1.00 16.26 -14.44
C GLU A 175 2.45 16.58 -14.03
N ALA A 176 2.65 17.66 -13.28
CA ALA A 176 3.95 18.01 -12.73
C ALA A 176 4.48 16.97 -11.71
N GLU A 177 3.61 16.25 -11.00
CA GLU A 177 3.99 15.18 -10.08
C GLU A 177 4.49 13.96 -10.84
N PHE A 178 3.83 13.57 -11.93
CA PHE A 178 4.28 12.50 -12.82
C PHE A 178 5.65 12.80 -13.42
N THR A 179 5.82 14.02 -13.99
CA THR A 179 7.07 14.45 -14.59
C THR A 179 8.23 14.37 -13.60
N ARG A 180 8.06 14.88 -12.39
CA ARG A 180 9.07 14.79 -11.32
C ARG A 180 9.31 13.35 -10.86
N GLY A 181 8.24 12.56 -10.75
CA GLY A 181 8.33 11.13 -10.43
C GLY A 181 9.20 10.37 -11.44
N ASP A 182 8.99 10.60 -12.73
CA ASP A 182 9.75 9.96 -13.81
C ASP A 182 11.23 10.41 -13.85
N VAL A 183 11.52 11.67 -13.49
CA VAL A 183 12.91 12.13 -13.35
C VAL A 183 13.62 11.35 -12.24
N VAL A 184 13.00 11.22 -11.07
CA VAL A 184 13.57 10.45 -9.96
C VAL A 184 13.65 8.96 -10.29
N ALA A 185 12.61 8.41 -10.94
CA ALA A 185 12.58 7.01 -11.34
C ALA A 185 13.79 6.64 -12.19
N ARG A 186 14.11 7.42 -13.24
CA ARG A 186 15.31 7.19 -14.07
C ARG A 186 16.60 7.21 -13.26
N ARG A 187 16.74 8.14 -12.30
CA ARG A 187 17.92 8.22 -11.41
C ARG A 187 18.03 7.05 -10.46
N CYS A 188 16.90 6.49 -10.06
CA CYS A 188 16.80 5.36 -9.14
C CYS A 188 16.78 3.99 -9.84
N GLY A 189 16.80 3.94 -11.17
CA GLY A 189 16.75 2.68 -11.93
C GLY A 189 15.33 2.08 -12.01
N LEU A 190 14.30 2.92 -11.89
CA LEU A 190 12.91 2.55 -12.12
C LEU A 190 12.38 3.17 -13.41
N THR A 191 11.35 2.54 -13.97
CA THR A 191 10.61 3.05 -15.13
C THR A 191 9.12 2.98 -14.81
N ARG A 192 8.38 4.05 -15.06
CA ARG A 192 6.93 4.00 -14.99
C ARG A 192 6.41 3.12 -16.13
N VAL A 193 5.70 2.05 -15.78
CA VAL A 193 5.20 1.05 -16.73
C VAL A 193 3.70 1.15 -16.91
N GLU A 194 2.98 1.75 -15.96
CA GLU A 194 1.53 1.89 -16.05
C GLU A 194 1.03 3.11 -15.26
N THR A 195 -0.06 3.68 -15.74
CA THR A 195 -0.88 4.69 -15.04
C THR A 195 -2.33 4.39 -15.41
N ALA A 196 -3.11 3.96 -14.44
CA ALA A 196 -4.51 3.59 -14.63
C ALA A 196 -5.41 4.47 -13.77
N GLU A 197 -6.44 5.06 -14.37
CA GLU A 197 -7.57 5.61 -13.63
C GLU A 197 -8.56 4.48 -13.35
N VAL A 198 -8.93 4.33 -12.09
CA VAL A 198 -9.82 3.27 -11.63
C VAL A 198 -11.01 3.85 -10.86
N ASP A 199 -12.18 3.31 -11.14
CA ASP A 199 -13.37 3.61 -10.36
C ASP A 199 -13.38 2.73 -9.10
N VAL A 200 -13.72 3.33 -7.96
CA VAL A 200 -13.79 2.64 -6.68
C VAL A 200 -15.25 2.57 -6.27
N PRO A 201 -15.84 1.38 -6.06
CA PRO A 201 -17.23 1.25 -5.62
C PRO A 201 -17.51 2.09 -4.37
N GLY A 202 -18.57 2.90 -4.41
CA GLY A 202 -18.95 3.79 -3.32
C GLY A 202 -18.11 5.07 -3.19
N VAL A 203 -17.22 5.36 -4.14
CA VAL A 203 -16.41 6.59 -4.16
C VAL A 203 -16.63 7.36 -5.46
N GLU A 204 -17.09 8.61 -5.36
CA GLU A 204 -17.33 9.45 -6.56
C GLU A 204 -16.05 9.79 -7.32
N ALA A 205 -14.96 10.05 -6.60
CA ALA A 205 -13.70 10.46 -7.18
C ALA A 205 -12.89 9.24 -7.64
N ARG A 206 -12.47 9.23 -8.91
CA ARG A 206 -11.53 8.22 -9.43
C ARG A 206 -10.23 8.19 -8.66
N ARG A 207 -9.60 7.04 -8.67
CA ARG A 207 -8.23 6.85 -8.16
C ARG A 207 -7.27 6.64 -9.32
N THR A 208 -6.05 7.07 -9.12
CA THR A 208 -4.96 6.83 -10.05
C THR A 208 -3.99 5.84 -9.45
N ILE A 209 -3.83 4.69 -10.09
CA ILE A 209 -2.79 3.73 -9.76
C ILE A 209 -1.59 4.00 -10.65
N VAL A 210 -0.43 4.28 -10.03
CA VAL A 210 0.82 4.53 -10.75
C VAL A 210 1.80 3.41 -10.44
N VAL A 211 2.28 2.72 -11.47
CA VAL A 211 3.17 1.58 -11.32
C VAL A 211 4.53 1.87 -11.91
N TYR A 212 5.57 1.72 -11.09
CA TYR A 212 6.96 1.75 -11.52
C TYR A 212 7.59 0.36 -11.39
N ARG A 213 8.39 -0.03 -12.37
CA ARG A 213 9.17 -1.28 -12.36
C ARG A 213 10.64 -0.99 -12.13
N ARG A 214 11.31 -1.76 -11.27
CA ARG A 214 12.75 -1.70 -11.11
C ARG A 214 13.45 -2.39 -12.29
N THR A 215 13.96 -1.59 -13.24
CA THR A 215 14.58 -2.06 -14.48
C THR A 215 16.10 -2.04 -14.41
N GLY A 216 16.69 -1.32 -13.43
CA GLY A 216 18.13 -1.17 -13.33
C GLY A 216 18.63 -0.94 -11.91
N SER A 217 19.92 -0.68 -11.80
CA SER A 217 20.54 -0.26 -10.55
C SER A 217 20.40 1.26 -10.37
N PRO A 218 20.21 1.74 -9.12
CA PRO A 218 20.17 3.18 -8.88
C PRO A 218 21.54 3.82 -9.24
N GLY A 219 21.48 4.95 -9.94
CA GLY A 219 22.65 5.80 -10.22
C GLY A 219 23.04 6.72 -9.06
N VAL A 220 22.41 6.53 -7.90
CA VAL A 220 22.59 7.31 -6.67
C VAL A 220 22.63 6.37 -5.47
N SER A 221 23.30 6.78 -4.40
CA SER A 221 23.33 5.98 -3.17
C SER A 221 21.98 6.05 -2.45
N LEU A 222 21.37 4.89 -2.22
CA LEU A 222 20.09 4.70 -1.51
C LEU A 222 20.25 3.58 -0.45
N PRO A 223 19.53 3.65 0.66
CA PRO A 223 18.66 4.75 1.10
C PRO A 223 19.48 6.00 1.50
N ARG A 224 18.87 7.19 1.37
CA ARG A 224 19.40 8.42 2.00
C ARG A 224 18.97 8.47 3.48
N ARG A 225 19.47 9.48 4.23
CA ARG A 225 19.09 9.68 5.63
C ARG A 225 17.59 9.81 5.80
N ASN A 226 17.07 9.32 6.93
CA ASN A 226 15.65 9.34 7.30
C ASN A 226 14.99 10.71 7.03
N GLY A 227 13.88 10.69 6.31
CA GLY A 227 13.06 11.84 5.96
C GLY A 227 13.62 12.73 4.83
N MET A 228 14.77 12.40 4.26
CA MET A 228 15.33 13.19 3.14
C MET A 228 14.52 13.04 1.86
N ALA A 229 14.04 11.83 1.57
CA ALA A 229 13.20 11.57 0.40
C ALA A 229 11.92 12.42 0.41
N GLN A 230 11.33 12.64 1.58
CA GLN A 230 10.10 13.42 1.73
C GLN A 230 10.35 14.93 1.71
N ARG A 231 11.43 15.41 2.34
CA ARG A 231 11.74 16.84 2.45
C ARG A 231 12.39 17.42 1.20
N ARG A 232 13.24 16.66 0.55
CA ARG A 232 14.03 17.04 -0.63
C ARG A 232 14.21 15.83 -1.53
N PRO A 233 13.14 15.39 -2.26
CA PRO A 233 13.27 14.28 -3.20
C PRO A 233 14.32 14.59 -4.26
N LEU A 234 14.84 13.55 -4.90
CA LEU A 234 15.90 13.64 -5.93
C LEU A 234 15.42 14.28 -7.28
N ALA A 235 14.27 14.95 -7.27
CA ALA A 235 13.70 15.62 -8.45
C ALA A 235 14.40 16.95 -8.73
#